data_c99e12be6e91f4a84ec61e6ee19011fd
#
_entry.id   c99e12be6e91f4a84ec61e6ee19011fd
#
_cell.length_a   1.000
_cell.length_b   1.000
_cell.length_c   1.000
_cell.angle_alpha   90.00
_cell.angle_beta   90.00
_cell.angle_gamma   90.00
#
_symmetry.space_group_name_H-M   'P 1'
#
loop_
_entity.id
_entity.type
_entity.pdbx_description
1 polymer ?
#
loop_
_entity_poly.entity_id
_entity_poly.type
_entity_poly.pdbx_seq_one_letter_code
_entity_poly.pdbx_strand_id
1 'polypeptide(L)'
;MTVQGRDGGDLDGFHVGWVPEGAGELVSDFASEWEDVSFASRVWERAVEDGYRVDLRVHVLRGERLTTLLQVRDFLAGYHERDSAEWPLAEFGRGDGVGLTGGGEAFWLVRPGLAVDVLVDVDRFDAEASIEVASSIRELPLG
;
A
#
# COMPACT_ATOMS: atom_id res chain seq x y z
N MET A 1 -18.87 13.34 -10.15
CA MET A 1 -17.73 13.34 -11.09
C MET A 1 -16.71 12.29 -10.64
N THR A 2 -16.30 11.44 -11.52
CA THR A 2 -15.33 10.39 -11.21
C THR A 2 -13.91 10.98 -11.22
N VAL A 3 -13.13 10.69 -10.18
CA VAL A 3 -11.74 11.09 -10.15
C VAL A 3 -10.99 10.34 -11.25
N GLN A 4 -10.25 11.06 -12.07
CA GLN A 4 -9.44 10.45 -13.13
C GLN A 4 -8.29 9.67 -12.53
N GLY A 5 -7.99 8.55 -13.14
CA GLY A 5 -6.90 7.69 -12.73
C GLY A 5 -6.36 6.89 -13.88
N ARG A 6 -5.31 6.17 -13.63
CA ARG A 6 -4.68 5.29 -14.62
C ARG A 6 -4.41 3.92 -14.01
N ASP A 7 -4.19 2.95 -14.89
CA ASP A 7 -3.84 1.60 -14.45
C ASP A 7 -2.44 1.59 -13.85
N GLY A 8 -2.28 0.91 -12.73
CA GLY A 8 -1.00 0.82 -12.03
C GLY A 8 -0.16 -0.40 -12.41
N GLY A 9 -0.72 -1.33 -13.18
CA GLY A 9 -0.01 -2.51 -13.65
C GLY A 9 0.09 -3.63 -12.62
N ASP A 10 0.81 -4.66 -12.98
CA ASP A 10 0.98 -5.86 -12.16
C ASP A 10 2.21 -5.75 -11.27
N LEU A 11 2.07 -6.13 -10.01
CA LEU A 11 3.16 -6.13 -9.03
C LEU A 11 3.07 -7.41 -8.19
N ASP A 12 4.05 -8.28 -8.33
CA ASP A 12 4.24 -9.48 -7.50
C ASP A 12 2.96 -10.29 -7.26
N GLY A 13 2.23 -10.58 -8.33
CA GLY A 13 1.01 -11.39 -8.27
C GLY A 13 -0.27 -10.59 -8.03
N PHE A 14 -0.19 -9.27 -8.03
CA PHE A 14 -1.35 -8.39 -7.86
C PHE A 14 -1.45 -7.41 -9.02
N HIS A 15 -2.66 -6.98 -9.32
CA HIS A 15 -2.91 -5.92 -10.28
C HIS A 15 -3.40 -4.68 -9.55
N VAL A 16 -2.70 -3.55 -9.75
CA VAL A 16 -3.09 -2.25 -9.19
C VAL A 16 -3.98 -1.58 -10.23
N GLY A 17 -5.30 -1.64 -10.00
CA GLY A 17 -6.27 -1.24 -11.01
C GLY A 17 -6.48 0.26 -11.16
N TRP A 18 -6.11 1.03 -10.16
CA TRP A 18 -6.32 2.48 -10.20
C TRP A 18 -5.23 3.23 -9.42
N VAL A 19 -4.62 4.19 -10.07
CA VAL A 19 -3.64 5.12 -9.50
C VAL A 19 -4.14 6.53 -9.78
N PRO A 20 -4.13 7.45 -8.81
CA PRO A 20 -4.58 8.82 -9.05
C PRO A 20 -3.83 9.46 -10.21
N GLU A 21 -4.53 10.17 -11.09
CA GLU A 21 -3.92 10.81 -12.26
C GLU A 21 -2.77 11.74 -11.88
N GLY A 22 -2.90 12.42 -10.75
CA GLY A 22 -1.86 13.34 -10.28
C GLY A 22 -0.63 12.68 -9.67
N ALA A 23 -0.63 11.34 -9.50
CA ALA A 23 0.55 10.65 -9.00
C ALA A 23 1.68 10.71 -10.03
N GLY A 24 2.91 10.77 -9.53
CA GLY A 24 4.09 10.96 -10.37
C GLY A 24 4.25 9.94 -11.47
N GLU A 25 4.93 10.31 -12.54
CA GLU A 25 5.10 9.48 -13.72
C GLU A 25 6.34 8.59 -13.69
N LEU A 26 7.28 8.86 -12.79
CA LEU A 26 8.46 8.01 -12.63
C LEU A 26 8.07 6.82 -11.75
N VAL A 27 8.03 5.64 -12.34
CA VAL A 27 7.62 4.42 -11.64
C VAL A 27 8.84 3.52 -11.48
N SER A 28 9.11 3.10 -10.25
CA SER A 28 10.25 2.24 -9.93
C SER A 28 9.82 1.08 -9.07
N ASP A 29 10.38 -0.10 -9.33
CA ASP A 29 10.13 -1.31 -8.55
C ASP A 29 11.35 -1.64 -7.72
N PHE A 30 11.12 -2.05 -6.47
CA PHE A 30 12.16 -2.42 -5.53
C PHE A 30 11.84 -3.74 -4.87
N ALA A 31 12.88 -4.50 -4.52
CA ALA A 31 12.76 -5.67 -3.67
C ALA A 31 13.63 -5.45 -2.45
N SER A 32 13.10 -5.71 -1.28
CA SER A 32 13.83 -5.56 -0.03
C SER A 32 13.35 -6.58 0.99
N GLU A 33 14.03 -6.65 2.12
CA GLU A 33 13.65 -7.53 3.23
C GLU A 33 13.90 -6.81 4.54
N TRP A 34 12.98 -6.96 5.48
CA TRP A 34 13.13 -6.43 6.83
C TRP A 34 12.44 -7.37 7.81
N GLU A 35 13.16 -7.80 8.85
CA GLU A 35 12.61 -8.66 9.90
C GLU A 35 11.90 -9.91 9.35
N ASP A 36 12.56 -10.59 8.42
CA ASP A 36 12.08 -11.83 7.77
C ASP A 36 10.82 -11.66 6.92
N VAL A 37 10.50 -10.43 6.53
CA VAL A 37 9.41 -10.15 5.60
C VAL A 37 10.00 -9.59 4.31
N SER A 38 9.62 -10.20 3.19
CA SER A 38 10.04 -9.74 1.87
C SER A 38 9.07 -8.69 1.36
N PHE A 39 9.62 -7.61 0.80
CA PHE A 39 8.85 -6.52 0.21
C PHE A 39 9.07 -6.50 -1.28
N ALA A 40 7.98 -6.54 -2.05
CA ALA A 40 8.00 -6.18 -3.47
C ALA A 40 7.25 -4.85 -3.55
N SER A 41 7.91 -3.80 -3.99
CA SER A 41 7.40 -2.44 -3.87
C SER A 41 7.42 -1.72 -5.19
N ARG A 42 6.38 -0.94 -5.46
CA ARG A 42 6.31 -0.02 -6.58
C ARG A 42 6.08 1.38 -6.06
N VAL A 43 6.85 2.31 -6.58
CA VAL A 43 6.84 3.70 -6.14
C VAL A 43 6.56 4.60 -7.33
N TRP A 44 5.64 5.56 -7.16
CA TRP A 44 5.33 6.58 -8.15
C TRP A 44 5.87 7.91 -7.63
N GLU A 45 6.79 8.51 -8.38
CA GLU A 45 7.46 9.75 -7.99
C GLU A 45 7.26 10.84 -9.02
N ARG A 46 7.26 12.08 -8.57
CA ARG A 46 7.26 13.25 -9.44
C ARG A 46 8.54 14.04 -9.27
N ALA A 47 8.96 14.70 -10.34
CA ALA A 47 10.10 15.59 -10.26
C ALA A 47 9.70 16.85 -9.48
N VAL A 48 10.57 17.29 -8.57
CA VAL A 48 10.45 18.53 -7.84
C VAL A 48 11.74 19.32 -8.05
N GLU A 49 11.80 20.55 -7.54
CA GLU A 49 12.93 21.45 -7.77
C GLU A 49 14.28 20.81 -7.42
N ASP A 50 14.35 20.10 -6.29
CA ASP A 50 15.61 19.55 -5.78
C ASP A 50 15.69 18.02 -5.88
N GLY A 51 14.92 17.40 -6.78
CA GLY A 51 14.96 15.94 -6.94
C GLY A 51 13.59 15.34 -7.23
N TYR A 52 13.22 14.32 -6.46
CA TYR A 52 11.96 13.60 -6.66
C TYR A 52 11.22 13.48 -5.34
N ARG A 53 9.89 13.45 -5.42
CA ARG A 53 9.05 13.21 -4.25
C ARG A 53 8.12 12.06 -4.54
N VAL A 54 7.98 11.16 -3.57
CA VAL A 54 7.12 9.99 -3.69
C VAL A 54 5.67 10.40 -3.44
N ASP A 55 4.80 10.10 -4.39
CA ASP A 55 3.38 10.36 -4.29
C ASP A 55 2.60 9.14 -3.83
N LEU A 56 3.04 7.95 -4.22
CA LEU A 56 2.33 6.70 -3.92
C LEU A 56 3.33 5.56 -3.80
N ARG A 57 3.08 4.68 -2.83
CA ARG A 57 3.82 3.41 -2.68
C ARG A 57 2.83 2.28 -2.52
N VAL A 58 3.12 1.16 -3.16
CA VAL A 58 2.40 -0.08 -2.95
C VAL A 58 3.42 -1.15 -2.61
N HIS A 59 3.21 -1.83 -1.49
CA HIS A 59 4.09 -2.92 -1.03
C HIS A 59 3.31 -4.22 -0.98
N VAL A 60 3.87 -5.27 -1.56
CA VAL A 60 3.39 -6.64 -1.37
C VAL A 60 4.34 -7.28 -0.36
N LEU A 61 3.80 -7.72 0.76
CA LEU A 61 4.56 -8.23 1.91
C LEU A 61 4.37 -9.73 2.04
N ARG A 62 5.48 -10.48 2.10
CA ARG A 62 5.43 -11.94 2.26
C ARG A 62 6.32 -12.37 3.43
N GLY A 63 5.72 -13.07 4.41
CA GLY A 63 6.46 -13.55 5.56
C GLY A 63 5.58 -14.35 6.50
N GLU A 64 6.13 -15.40 7.10
CA GLU A 64 5.37 -16.28 7.98
C GLU A 64 4.82 -15.61 9.23
N ARG A 65 5.44 -14.51 9.66
CA ARG A 65 4.98 -13.78 10.84
C ARG A 65 3.69 -12.98 10.60
N LEU A 66 3.30 -12.80 9.34
CA LEU A 66 2.09 -12.04 8.98
C LEU A 66 0.88 -12.98 8.97
N THR A 67 0.38 -13.35 10.15
CA THR A 67 -0.68 -14.35 10.27
C THR A 67 -2.06 -13.76 10.54
N THR A 68 -2.13 -12.55 11.11
CA THR A 68 -3.39 -11.85 11.38
C THR A 68 -3.26 -10.39 10.97
N LEU A 69 -4.39 -9.71 10.79
CA LEU A 69 -4.39 -8.29 10.47
C LEU A 69 -3.68 -7.46 11.55
N LEU A 70 -3.88 -7.82 12.82
CA LEU A 70 -3.21 -7.10 13.92
C LEU A 70 -1.70 -7.32 13.90
N GLN A 71 -1.24 -8.48 13.47
CA GLN A 71 0.19 -8.72 13.31
C GLN A 71 0.77 -7.92 12.15
N VAL A 72 0.00 -7.73 11.07
CA VAL A 72 0.42 -6.83 9.99
C VAL A 72 0.54 -5.41 10.52
N ARG A 73 -0.44 -4.96 11.30
CA ARG A 73 -0.39 -3.64 11.95
C ARG A 73 0.87 -3.48 12.79
N ASP A 74 1.15 -4.44 13.66
CA ASP A 74 2.30 -4.37 14.55
C ASP A 74 3.62 -4.40 13.79
N PHE A 75 3.69 -5.20 12.72
CA PHE A 75 4.85 -5.25 11.85
C PHE A 75 5.09 -3.89 11.19
N LEU A 76 4.04 -3.30 10.59
CA LEU A 76 4.16 -2.01 9.91
C LEU A 76 4.45 -0.87 10.89
N ALA A 77 3.89 -0.93 12.10
CA ALA A 77 4.21 0.04 13.13
C ALA A 77 5.71 0.01 13.46
N GLY A 78 6.29 -1.19 13.61
CA GLY A 78 7.73 -1.33 13.80
C GLY A 78 8.53 -0.83 12.61
N TYR A 79 8.10 -1.15 11.40
CA TYR A 79 8.77 -0.70 10.18
C TYR A 79 8.78 0.82 10.05
N HIS A 80 7.68 1.49 10.46
CA HIS A 80 7.56 2.95 10.45
C HIS A 80 8.10 3.60 11.72
N GLU A 81 8.61 2.81 12.65
CA GLU A 81 9.12 3.30 13.93
C GLU A 81 8.07 4.07 14.73
N ARG A 82 6.84 3.56 14.76
CA ARG A 82 5.74 4.16 15.54
C ARG A 82 5.15 3.14 16.51
N ASP A 83 4.47 3.65 17.54
CA ASP A 83 3.81 2.81 18.53
C ASP A 83 2.46 2.35 17.96
N SER A 84 2.27 1.03 17.81
CA SER A 84 1.03 0.48 17.27
C SER A 84 -0.19 0.85 18.10
N ALA A 85 -0.03 0.99 19.42
CA ALA A 85 -1.13 1.37 20.31
C ALA A 85 -1.58 2.82 20.11
N GLU A 86 -0.71 3.67 19.57
CA GLU A 86 -0.99 5.08 19.34
C GLU A 86 -1.28 5.41 17.88
N TRP A 87 -1.29 4.41 17.03
CA TRP A 87 -1.56 4.59 15.60
C TRP A 87 -3.08 4.67 15.39
N PRO A 88 -3.64 5.82 15.01
CA PRO A 88 -5.09 5.98 14.88
C PRO A 88 -5.59 5.36 13.58
N LEU A 89 -5.97 4.09 13.66
CA LEU A 89 -6.45 3.33 12.51
C LEU A 89 -7.94 3.08 12.62
N ALA A 90 -8.60 3.04 11.45
CA ALA A 90 -10.00 2.66 11.31
C ALA A 90 -10.11 1.49 10.34
N GLU A 91 -11.20 0.75 10.42
CA GLU A 91 -11.43 -0.35 9.50
C GLU A 91 -12.00 0.15 8.17
N PHE A 92 -11.63 -0.52 7.09
CA PHE A 92 -12.29 -0.31 5.79
C PHE A 92 -12.62 -1.67 5.19
N GLY A 93 -13.74 -1.73 4.45
CA GLY A 93 -14.17 -2.97 3.82
C GLY A 93 -13.33 -3.32 2.60
N ARG A 94 -12.99 -4.61 2.46
CA ARG A 94 -12.21 -5.10 1.34
C ARG A 94 -12.71 -6.49 0.95
N GLY A 95 -13.55 -6.56 -0.09
CA GLY A 95 -14.18 -7.81 -0.47
C GLY A 95 -14.98 -8.37 0.71
N ASP A 96 -14.69 -9.61 1.11
CA ASP A 96 -15.32 -10.26 2.25
C ASP A 96 -14.60 -9.99 3.57
N GLY A 97 -13.54 -9.20 3.56
CA GLY A 97 -12.72 -8.94 4.72
C GLY A 97 -12.61 -7.47 5.05
N VAL A 98 -11.73 -7.18 6.00
CA VAL A 98 -11.46 -5.80 6.39
C VAL A 98 -9.96 -5.53 6.33
N GLY A 99 -9.62 -4.26 6.08
CA GLY A 99 -8.28 -3.72 6.24
C GLY A 99 -8.30 -2.62 7.27
N LEU A 100 -7.14 -2.02 7.50
CA LEU A 100 -6.98 -0.88 8.41
C LEU A 100 -6.40 0.30 7.64
N THR A 101 -6.85 1.49 7.99
CA THR A 101 -6.43 2.72 7.32
C THR A 101 -6.28 3.87 8.29
N GLY A 102 -5.34 4.75 8.03
CA GLY A 102 -5.14 5.98 8.78
C GLY A 102 -3.96 6.76 8.24
N GLY A 103 -4.06 8.08 8.23
CA GLY A 103 -2.94 8.94 7.85
C GLY A 103 -2.41 8.76 6.43
N GLY A 104 -3.27 8.33 5.49
CA GLY A 104 -2.83 8.12 4.11
C GLY A 104 -2.24 6.75 3.84
N GLU A 105 -2.40 5.83 4.77
CA GLU A 105 -1.98 4.44 4.62
C GLU A 105 -3.17 3.51 4.72
N ALA A 106 -3.19 2.43 3.93
CA ALA A 106 -4.22 1.40 3.97
C ALA A 106 -3.54 0.05 3.76
N PHE A 107 -3.86 -0.92 4.61
CA PHE A 107 -3.26 -2.25 4.49
C PHE A 107 -4.26 -3.34 4.87
N TRP A 108 -4.01 -4.53 4.37
CA TRP A 108 -4.85 -5.70 4.69
C TRP A 108 -4.06 -6.98 4.59
N LEU A 109 -4.57 -8.01 5.25
CA LEU A 109 -4.03 -9.36 5.14
C LEU A 109 -4.82 -10.08 4.05
N VAL A 110 -4.12 -10.54 3.01
CA VAL A 110 -4.75 -11.31 1.92
C VAL A 110 -5.05 -12.72 2.42
N ARG A 111 -4.06 -13.34 3.06
CA ARG A 111 -4.14 -14.63 3.75
C ARG A 111 -2.89 -14.77 4.60
N PRO A 112 -2.82 -15.70 5.55
CA PRO A 112 -1.62 -15.83 6.37
C PRO A 112 -0.36 -15.90 5.51
N GLY A 113 0.60 -15.05 5.81
CA GLY A 113 1.86 -14.94 5.10
C GLY A 113 1.89 -13.93 3.97
N LEU A 114 0.76 -13.27 3.65
CA LEU A 114 0.68 -12.36 2.51
C LEU A 114 -0.18 -11.13 2.85
N ALA A 115 0.40 -9.96 2.77
CA ALA A 115 -0.30 -8.70 3.04
C ALA A 115 0.05 -7.66 1.98
N VAL A 116 -0.77 -6.63 1.86
CA VAL A 116 -0.53 -5.50 0.96
C VAL A 116 -0.68 -4.21 1.75
N ASP A 117 0.19 -3.24 1.46
CA ASP A 117 0.21 -1.94 2.12
C ASP A 117 0.30 -0.84 1.07
N VAL A 118 -0.53 0.20 1.21
CA VAL A 118 -0.61 1.33 0.29
C VAL A 118 -0.39 2.61 1.07
N LEU A 119 0.50 3.48 0.58
CA LEU A 119 0.75 4.79 1.19
C LEU A 119 0.65 5.88 0.14
N VAL A 120 -0.06 6.96 0.47
CA VAL A 120 -0.13 8.16 -0.39
C VAL A 120 0.47 9.35 0.34
N ASP A 121 0.98 10.32 -0.44
CA ASP A 121 1.46 11.59 0.11
C ASP A 121 0.23 12.46 0.45
N VAL A 122 -0.04 12.62 1.73
CA VAL A 122 -1.22 13.35 2.21
C VAL A 122 -1.11 14.86 2.00
N ASP A 123 0.07 15.37 1.65
CA ASP A 123 0.22 16.77 1.28
C ASP A 123 -0.35 17.06 -0.10
N ARG A 124 -0.55 16.03 -0.93
CA ARG A 124 -1.06 16.16 -2.30
C ARG A 124 -2.39 15.48 -2.54
N PHE A 125 -2.68 14.43 -1.79
CA PHE A 125 -3.88 13.60 -2.00
C PHE A 125 -4.64 13.48 -0.69
N ASP A 126 -5.95 13.36 -0.78
CA ASP A 126 -6.75 13.04 0.40
C ASP A 126 -6.31 11.70 0.97
N ALA A 127 -6.37 11.57 2.30
CA ALA A 127 -6.02 10.31 2.94
C ALA A 127 -6.86 9.13 2.40
N GLU A 128 -8.10 9.40 1.97
CA GLU A 128 -8.96 8.39 1.38
C GLU A 128 -8.44 7.84 0.05
N ALA A 129 -7.52 8.52 -0.62
CA ALA A 129 -6.92 8.02 -1.84
C ALA A 129 -6.22 6.69 -1.61
N SER A 130 -5.65 6.46 -0.41
CA SER A 130 -5.04 5.18 -0.07
C SER A 130 -6.08 4.04 -0.12
N ILE A 131 -7.30 4.30 0.34
CA ILE A 131 -8.40 3.33 0.30
C ILE A 131 -8.83 3.07 -1.14
N GLU A 132 -8.91 4.11 -1.97
CA GLU A 132 -9.30 3.95 -3.37
C GLU A 132 -8.29 3.12 -4.14
N VAL A 133 -6.99 3.37 -3.93
CA VAL A 133 -5.94 2.55 -4.53
C VAL A 133 -6.04 1.12 -4.01
N ALA A 134 -6.14 0.95 -2.68
CA ALA A 134 -6.25 -0.37 -2.05
C ALA A 134 -7.43 -1.16 -2.61
N SER A 135 -8.58 -0.50 -2.77
CA SER A 135 -9.79 -1.15 -3.27
C SER A 135 -9.68 -1.58 -4.73
N SER A 136 -8.75 -0.99 -5.48
CA SER A 136 -8.50 -1.35 -6.87
C SER A 136 -7.54 -2.52 -7.05
N ILE A 137 -6.82 -2.89 -5.98
CA ILE A 137 -5.81 -3.94 -6.05
C ILE A 137 -6.49 -5.30 -5.92
N ARG A 138 -6.18 -6.20 -6.85
CA ARG A 138 -6.71 -7.56 -6.82
C ARG A 138 -5.60 -8.55 -7.10
N GLU A 139 -5.73 -9.73 -6.52
CA GLU A 139 -4.77 -10.80 -6.76
C GLU A 139 -5.01 -11.38 -8.16
N LEU A 140 -3.91 -11.60 -8.88
CA LEU A 140 -3.99 -12.19 -10.22
C LEU A 140 -4.26 -13.70 -10.13
N PRO A 141 -5.01 -14.26 -11.08
CA PRO A 141 -5.21 -15.71 -11.10
C PRO A 141 -3.88 -16.44 -11.21
N LEU A 142 -3.76 -17.55 -10.47
CA LEU A 142 -2.64 -18.47 -10.63
C LEU A 142 -2.93 -19.29 -11.88
N GLY A 143 -2.10 -19.08 -12.88
CA GLY A 143 -2.41 -19.75 -14.09
C GLY A 143 -1.29 -20.30 -14.87
#